data_18d451f07e23f0cbc4bb2db45fcb02ea
#
_entry.id   18d451f07e23f0cbc4bb2db45fcb02ea
#
_cell.length_a   1.000
_cell.length_b   1.000
_cell.length_c   1.000
_cell.angle_alpha   90.00
_cell.angle_beta   90.00
_cell.angle_gamma   90.00
#
_symmetry.space_group_name_H-M   'P 1'
#
loop_
_entity.id
_entity.type
_entity.pdbx_description
1 polymer ?
#
loop_
_entity_poly.entity_id
_entity_poly.type
_entity_poly.pdbx_seq_one_letter_code
_entity_poly.pdbx_strand_id
1 'polypeptide(L)'
;DLLESRGLGDVYKRQVCASSANSPIAAFENTKKKYYGLQFHPEVTHTNYGQKIIENFLTVTEIDRVWNPSDILQNIEKEITDHVKDEEVLLALSGGVDSTVLASVLYKAIGEKLTCVMVDHGLLRKDEAKNVTENLKAKIGLNVKLVNAHDLFLERLAGVKDPELK
;
A
#
# COMPACT_ATOMS: atom_id res chain seq x y z
N ASP A 1 26.70 -12.62 -20.42
CA ASP A 1 25.57 -13.49 -20.15
C ASP A 1 24.75 -12.94 -19.01
N LEU A 2 23.77 -12.09 -19.39
CA LEU A 2 22.92 -11.36 -18.43
C LEU A 2 22.00 -12.30 -17.64
N LEU A 3 21.83 -13.52 -18.09
CA LEU A 3 20.99 -14.55 -17.47
C LEU A 3 21.73 -15.31 -16.36
N GLU A 4 23.01 -15.54 -16.52
CA GLU A 4 23.84 -16.19 -15.50
C GLU A 4 24.13 -15.24 -14.31
N SER A 5 24.38 -13.96 -14.58
CA SER A 5 24.70 -12.98 -13.55
C SER A 5 23.53 -12.64 -12.61
N ARG A 6 22.31 -13.03 -12.94
CA ARG A 6 21.09 -12.79 -12.13
C ARG A 6 20.57 -14.02 -11.40
N GLY A 7 21.40 -15.05 -11.23
CA GLY A 7 20.99 -16.28 -10.54
C GLY A 7 19.99 -17.12 -11.32
N LEU A 8 19.87 -16.91 -12.63
CA LEU A 8 19.01 -17.65 -13.55
C LEU A 8 19.71 -18.91 -14.11
N GLY A 9 20.63 -19.49 -13.37
CA GLY A 9 21.47 -20.63 -13.77
C GLY A 9 20.77 -21.94 -14.15
N ASP A 10 19.48 -21.93 -14.35
CA ASP A 10 18.69 -23.09 -14.80
C ASP A 10 17.88 -22.77 -16.06
N VAL A 11 18.52 -22.07 -17.01
CA VAL A 11 17.93 -21.61 -18.28
C VAL A 11 17.31 -22.77 -19.08
N TYR A 12 17.88 -23.98 -18.97
CA TYR A 12 17.40 -25.19 -19.67
C TYR A 12 16.05 -25.70 -19.18
N LYS A 13 15.50 -25.15 -18.09
CA LYS A 13 14.26 -25.59 -17.48
C LYS A 13 13.17 -24.54 -17.47
N ARG A 14 13.42 -23.39 -18.09
CA ARG A 14 12.46 -22.29 -18.21
C ARG A 14 12.13 -22.02 -19.66
N GLN A 15 10.85 -21.99 -19.97
CA GLN A 15 10.34 -21.68 -21.31
C GLN A 15 9.92 -20.22 -21.36
N VAL A 16 10.38 -19.47 -22.37
CA VAL A 16 9.90 -18.11 -22.63
C VAL A 16 8.51 -18.21 -23.25
N CYS A 17 7.53 -17.56 -22.62
CA CYS A 17 6.12 -17.57 -23.03
C CYS A 17 5.72 -16.29 -23.78
N ALA A 18 6.43 -15.18 -23.52
CA ALA A 18 6.18 -13.91 -24.18
C ALA A 18 7.47 -13.10 -24.34
N SER A 19 7.51 -12.29 -25.39
CA SER A 19 8.56 -11.32 -25.68
C SER A 19 7.96 -10.02 -26.21
N SER A 20 8.73 -8.93 -26.11
CA SER A 20 8.42 -7.65 -26.74
C SER A 20 9.65 -7.07 -27.42
N ALA A 21 9.48 -5.99 -28.18
CA ALA A 21 10.60 -5.32 -28.85
C ALA A 21 11.71 -4.89 -27.87
N ASN A 22 11.33 -4.52 -26.64
CA ASN A 22 12.24 -4.03 -25.61
C ASN A 22 12.59 -5.06 -24.53
N SER A 23 11.97 -6.24 -24.54
CA SER A 23 12.22 -7.32 -23.58
C SER A 23 12.14 -8.68 -24.27
N PRO A 24 13.30 -9.33 -24.53
CA PRO A 24 13.33 -10.66 -25.13
C PRO A 24 12.66 -11.73 -24.27
N ILE A 25 12.54 -11.47 -22.95
CA ILE A 25 11.87 -12.33 -21.98
C ILE A 25 10.88 -11.47 -21.22
N ALA A 26 9.68 -11.29 -21.76
CA ALA A 26 8.60 -10.57 -21.09
C ALA A 26 7.80 -11.49 -20.15
N ALA A 27 7.76 -12.80 -20.43
CA ALA A 27 7.21 -13.82 -19.55
C ALA A 27 7.94 -15.14 -19.72
N PHE A 28 8.02 -15.91 -18.64
CA PHE A 28 8.59 -17.26 -18.67
C PHE A 28 7.83 -18.19 -17.73
N GLU A 29 7.94 -19.50 -17.99
CA GLU A 29 7.39 -20.53 -17.12
C GLU A 29 8.36 -21.69 -16.92
N ASN A 30 8.16 -22.43 -15.82
CA ASN A 30 8.66 -23.76 -15.60
C ASN A 30 7.53 -24.61 -14.99
N THR A 31 6.85 -25.34 -15.84
CA THR A 31 5.66 -26.11 -15.46
C THR A 31 5.98 -27.23 -14.47
N LYS A 32 7.20 -27.81 -14.53
CA LYS A 32 7.63 -28.85 -13.59
C LYS A 32 7.82 -28.32 -12.16
N LYS A 33 8.36 -27.10 -12.04
CA LYS A 33 8.59 -26.44 -10.74
C LYS A 33 7.47 -25.51 -10.35
N LYS A 34 6.44 -25.35 -11.19
CA LYS A 34 5.34 -24.37 -11.03
C LYS A 34 5.84 -22.93 -10.83
N TYR A 35 6.91 -22.52 -11.56
CA TYR A 35 7.43 -21.15 -11.55
C TYR A 35 6.91 -20.39 -12.76
N TYR A 36 6.38 -19.21 -12.52
CA TYR A 36 5.84 -18.31 -13.53
C TYR A 36 6.36 -16.92 -13.27
N GLY A 37 6.84 -16.23 -14.28
CA GLY A 37 7.40 -14.88 -14.14
C GLY A 37 6.92 -13.95 -15.25
N LEU A 38 6.63 -12.71 -14.86
CA LEU A 38 6.24 -11.63 -15.75
C LEU A 38 7.16 -10.43 -15.54
N GLN A 39 7.47 -9.71 -16.61
CA GLN A 39 8.22 -8.44 -16.60
C GLN A 39 7.29 -7.21 -16.64
N PHE A 40 5.99 -7.42 -16.61
CA PHE A 40 4.97 -6.39 -16.67
C PHE A 40 3.89 -6.62 -15.61
N HIS A 41 3.06 -5.62 -15.39
CA HIS A 41 1.99 -5.61 -14.39
C HIS A 41 0.67 -6.09 -15.01
N PRO A 42 0.22 -7.33 -14.75
CA PRO A 42 -1.04 -7.84 -15.27
C PRO A 42 -2.27 -7.21 -14.62
N GLU A 43 -2.12 -6.63 -13.40
CA GLU A 43 -3.20 -6.07 -12.59
C GLU A 43 -3.63 -4.67 -13.02
N VAL A 44 -2.81 -3.96 -13.81
CA VAL A 44 -3.13 -2.58 -14.21
C VAL A 44 -4.13 -2.52 -15.35
N THR A 45 -4.95 -1.48 -15.37
CA THR A 45 -6.09 -1.32 -16.30
C THR A 45 -5.69 -1.25 -17.77
N HIS A 46 -4.47 -0.84 -18.08
CA HIS A 46 -3.97 -0.74 -19.47
C HIS A 46 -3.22 -2.00 -19.95
N THR A 47 -3.11 -3.04 -19.13
CA THR A 47 -2.62 -4.33 -19.59
C THR A 47 -3.76 -5.13 -20.23
N ASN A 48 -3.69 -5.29 -21.54
CA ASN A 48 -4.66 -6.10 -22.28
C ASN A 48 -4.65 -7.54 -21.75
N TYR A 49 -5.82 -8.09 -21.46
CA TYR A 49 -6.00 -9.47 -20.95
C TYR A 49 -5.32 -9.75 -19.59
N GLY A 50 -4.94 -8.71 -18.82
CA GLY A 50 -4.28 -8.88 -17.53
C GLY A 50 -5.07 -9.77 -16.57
N GLN A 51 -6.38 -9.57 -16.47
CA GLN A 51 -7.26 -10.42 -15.65
C GLN A 51 -7.19 -11.90 -16.07
N LYS A 52 -7.18 -12.18 -17.38
CA LYS A 52 -7.09 -13.56 -17.86
C LYS A 52 -5.75 -14.21 -17.54
N ILE A 53 -4.66 -13.46 -17.54
CA ILE A 53 -3.34 -13.94 -17.11
C ILE A 53 -3.38 -14.33 -15.64
N ILE A 54 -3.98 -13.50 -14.79
CA ILE A 54 -4.14 -13.80 -13.34
C ILE A 54 -5.03 -15.03 -13.13
N GLU A 55 -6.15 -15.13 -13.83
CA GLU A 55 -7.07 -16.28 -13.76
C GLU A 55 -6.38 -17.59 -14.17
N ASN A 56 -5.58 -17.55 -15.26
CA ASN A 56 -4.80 -18.70 -15.70
C ASN A 56 -3.78 -19.11 -14.65
N PHE A 57 -3.07 -18.15 -14.04
CA PHE A 57 -2.12 -18.42 -12.97
C PHE A 57 -2.79 -19.11 -11.78
N LEU A 58 -3.92 -18.59 -11.31
CA LEU A 58 -4.69 -19.19 -10.22
C LEU A 58 -5.16 -20.61 -10.54
N THR A 59 -5.51 -20.86 -11.80
CA THR A 59 -5.95 -22.18 -12.27
C THR A 59 -4.80 -23.18 -12.31
N VAL A 60 -3.65 -22.78 -12.85
CA VAL A 60 -2.46 -23.66 -13.00
C VAL A 60 -1.81 -23.95 -11.65
N THR A 61 -1.87 -23.01 -10.73
CA THR A 61 -1.33 -23.17 -9.37
C THR A 61 -2.28 -23.88 -8.41
N GLU A 62 -3.53 -24.10 -8.82
CA GLU A 62 -4.58 -24.77 -8.01
C GLU A 62 -4.82 -24.05 -6.67
N ILE A 63 -4.66 -22.70 -6.67
CA ILE A 63 -4.89 -21.90 -5.46
C ILE A 63 -6.40 -21.79 -5.23
N ASP A 64 -6.83 -22.14 -4.02
CA ASP A 64 -8.21 -21.96 -3.60
C ASP A 64 -8.62 -20.48 -3.63
N ARG A 65 -9.77 -20.21 -4.23
CA ARG A 65 -10.33 -18.85 -4.33
C ARG A 65 -11.20 -18.52 -3.10
N VAL A 66 -10.66 -18.74 -1.92
CA VAL A 66 -11.38 -18.54 -0.65
C VAL A 66 -11.20 -17.13 -0.09
N TRP A 67 -10.36 -16.31 -0.73
CA TRP A 67 -10.10 -14.96 -0.28
C TRP A 67 -11.31 -14.05 -0.53
N ASN A 68 -11.85 -13.48 0.54
CA ASN A 68 -12.94 -12.52 0.51
C ASN A 68 -12.50 -11.24 1.26
N PRO A 69 -12.49 -10.08 0.59
CA PRO A 69 -12.09 -8.82 1.23
C PRO A 69 -12.89 -8.47 2.50
N SER A 70 -14.18 -8.84 2.52
CA SER A 70 -15.04 -8.59 3.68
C SER A 70 -14.63 -9.41 4.90
N ASP A 71 -14.27 -10.68 4.70
CA ASP A 71 -13.84 -11.57 5.78
C ASP A 71 -12.49 -11.12 6.35
N ILE A 72 -11.59 -10.64 5.48
CA ILE A 72 -10.31 -10.10 5.90
C ILE A 72 -10.49 -8.85 6.74
N LEU A 73 -11.34 -7.92 6.29
CA LEU A 73 -11.62 -6.70 7.06
C LEU A 73 -12.18 -7.02 8.44
N GLN A 74 -13.12 -7.97 8.53
CA GLN A 74 -13.67 -8.42 9.81
C GLN A 74 -12.61 -9.06 10.71
N ASN A 75 -11.71 -9.87 10.14
CA ASN A 75 -10.61 -10.48 10.89
C ASN A 75 -9.65 -9.40 11.41
N ILE A 76 -9.27 -8.42 10.58
CA ILE A 76 -8.43 -7.28 10.99
C ILE A 76 -9.11 -6.48 12.11
N GLU A 77 -10.38 -6.15 11.97
CA GLU A 77 -11.15 -5.43 13.00
C GLU A 77 -11.15 -6.19 14.33
N LYS A 78 -11.34 -7.51 14.26
CA LYS A 78 -11.29 -8.37 15.45
C LYS A 78 -9.89 -8.41 16.08
N GLU A 79 -8.84 -8.62 15.28
CA GLU A 79 -7.46 -8.60 15.76
C GLU A 79 -7.10 -7.26 16.43
N ILE A 80 -7.51 -6.13 15.85
CA ILE A 80 -7.32 -4.81 16.43
C ILE A 80 -8.04 -4.73 17.80
N THR A 81 -9.30 -5.14 17.86
CA THR A 81 -10.08 -5.09 19.09
C THR A 81 -9.49 -5.97 20.18
N ASP A 82 -9.08 -7.18 19.84
CA ASP A 82 -8.48 -8.16 20.75
C ASP A 82 -7.11 -7.68 21.28
N HIS A 83 -6.37 -6.91 20.47
CA HIS A 83 -5.06 -6.38 20.83
C HIS A 83 -5.16 -5.09 21.66
N VAL A 84 -6.01 -4.16 21.25
CA VAL A 84 -6.16 -2.84 21.89
C VAL A 84 -6.88 -2.95 23.24
N LYS A 85 -7.89 -3.81 23.33
CA LYS A 85 -8.70 -3.99 24.56
C LYS A 85 -9.21 -2.65 25.10
N ASP A 86 -8.75 -2.26 26.29
CA ASP A 86 -9.16 -1.04 26.99
C ASP A 86 -8.20 0.13 26.80
N GLU A 87 -7.11 -0.08 26.06
CA GLU A 87 -6.11 0.95 25.80
C GLU A 87 -6.59 2.01 24.80
N GLU A 88 -6.00 3.19 24.84
CA GLU A 88 -6.19 4.24 23.85
C GLU A 88 -5.13 4.16 22.76
N VAL A 89 -5.51 4.50 21.53
CA VAL A 89 -4.64 4.48 20.36
C VAL A 89 -4.45 5.89 19.81
N LEU A 90 -3.20 6.28 19.60
CA LEU A 90 -2.84 7.51 18.91
C LEU A 90 -2.37 7.20 17.51
N LEU A 91 -2.99 7.83 16.52
CA LEU A 91 -2.60 7.73 15.10
C LEU A 91 -2.16 9.09 14.57
N ALA A 92 -0.92 9.17 14.08
CA ALA A 92 -0.44 10.31 13.31
C ALA A 92 -0.92 10.19 11.86
N LEU A 93 -1.63 11.22 11.36
CA LEU A 93 -2.13 11.28 9.99
C LEU A 93 -1.20 12.11 9.11
N SER A 94 -0.82 11.55 7.98
CA SER A 94 -0.07 12.26 6.94
C SER A 94 -0.95 12.95 5.89
N GLY A 95 -2.26 12.66 5.89
CA GLY A 95 -3.18 13.07 4.83
C GLY A 95 -3.15 12.20 3.58
N GLY A 96 -2.24 11.22 3.49
CA GLY A 96 -2.18 10.24 2.41
C GLY A 96 -3.24 9.14 2.52
N VAL A 97 -3.38 8.36 1.44
CA VAL A 97 -4.38 7.28 1.34
C VAL A 97 -4.21 6.24 2.44
N ASP A 98 -2.97 5.79 2.67
CA ASP A 98 -2.69 4.71 3.62
C ASP A 98 -3.08 5.07 5.04
N SER A 99 -2.66 6.26 5.51
CA SER A 99 -3.01 6.75 6.85
C SER A 99 -4.52 6.98 7.01
N THR A 100 -5.20 7.39 5.94
CA THR A 100 -6.66 7.59 5.93
C THR A 100 -7.40 6.26 6.01
N VAL A 101 -6.96 5.25 5.25
CA VAL A 101 -7.53 3.89 5.31
C VAL A 101 -7.31 3.28 6.69
N LEU A 102 -6.10 3.38 7.22
CA LEU A 102 -5.77 2.90 8.56
C LEU A 102 -6.65 3.56 9.63
N ALA A 103 -6.82 4.89 9.56
CA ALA A 103 -7.71 5.63 10.47
C ALA A 103 -9.15 5.12 10.40
N SER A 104 -9.65 4.84 9.19
CA SER A 104 -11.01 4.34 8.98
C SER A 104 -11.21 2.94 9.57
N VAL A 105 -10.24 2.04 9.37
CA VAL A 105 -10.28 0.67 9.91
C VAL A 105 -10.18 0.68 11.44
N LEU A 106 -9.24 1.45 12.00
CA LEU A 106 -9.09 1.60 13.44
C LEU A 106 -10.35 2.19 14.07
N TYR A 107 -10.89 3.28 13.51
CA TYR A 107 -12.10 3.90 14.04
C TYR A 107 -13.30 2.95 14.04
N LYS A 108 -13.42 2.13 13.01
CA LYS A 108 -14.47 1.11 12.92
C LYS A 108 -14.30 0.01 13.98
N ALA A 109 -13.06 -0.37 14.29
CA ALA A 109 -12.76 -1.42 15.25
C ALA A 109 -12.86 -0.95 16.72
N ILE A 110 -12.34 0.24 17.05
CA ILE A 110 -12.18 0.70 18.44
C ILE A 110 -12.88 2.04 18.77
N GLY A 111 -13.51 2.69 17.77
CA GLY A 111 -14.33 3.89 17.99
C GLY A 111 -13.58 5.04 18.67
N GLU A 112 -14.17 5.55 19.74
CA GLU A 112 -13.68 6.72 20.50
C GLU A 112 -12.33 6.50 21.19
N LYS A 113 -11.82 5.26 21.27
CA LYS A 113 -10.49 4.97 21.78
C LYS A 113 -9.38 5.44 20.80
N LEU A 114 -9.74 5.77 19.57
CA LEU A 114 -8.81 6.30 18.59
C LEU A 114 -8.72 7.82 18.66
N THR A 115 -7.52 8.34 18.94
CA THR A 115 -7.19 9.75 18.77
C THR A 115 -6.31 9.93 17.54
N CYS A 116 -6.81 10.66 16.53
CA CYS A 116 -6.03 11.01 15.35
C CYS A 116 -5.44 12.42 15.48
N VAL A 117 -4.18 12.56 15.11
CA VAL A 117 -3.46 13.83 15.12
C VAL A 117 -2.88 14.11 13.75
N MET A 118 -3.14 15.28 13.21
CA MET A 118 -2.50 15.80 12.00
C MET A 118 -1.66 17.02 12.37
N VAL A 119 -0.39 17.00 11.98
CA VAL A 119 0.54 18.09 12.22
C VAL A 119 0.67 18.91 10.95
N ASP A 120 0.29 20.18 11.04
CA ASP A 120 0.54 21.14 9.97
C ASP A 120 1.90 21.81 10.22
N HIS A 121 2.90 21.35 9.49
CA HIS A 121 4.30 21.80 9.59
C HIS A 121 4.63 22.98 8.63
N GLY A 122 3.63 23.56 7.95
CA GLY A 122 3.82 24.69 7.05
C GLY A 122 4.31 24.35 5.64
N LEU A 123 4.57 23.06 5.33
CA LEU A 123 5.02 22.59 4.03
C LEU A 123 3.96 21.77 3.29
N LEU A 124 2.77 21.68 3.84
CA LEU A 124 1.63 21.05 3.20
C LEU A 124 1.10 21.92 2.05
N ARG A 125 0.30 21.32 1.18
CA ARG A 125 -0.42 22.08 0.15
C ARG A 125 -1.39 23.06 0.81
N LYS A 126 -1.75 24.11 0.10
CA LYS A 126 -2.70 25.09 0.58
C LYS A 126 -3.99 24.42 1.09
N ASP A 127 -4.35 24.71 2.32
CA ASP A 127 -5.53 24.22 3.01
C ASP A 127 -5.62 22.66 3.15
N GLU A 128 -4.54 21.93 2.87
CA GLU A 128 -4.53 20.47 2.86
C GLU A 128 -4.91 19.88 4.24
N ALA A 129 -4.26 20.36 5.30
CA ALA A 129 -4.52 19.88 6.66
C ALA A 129 -5.99 20.09 7.07
N LYS A 130 -6.54 21.26 6.75
CA LYS A 130 -7.94 21.59 7.01
C LYS A 130 -8.88 20.71 6.20
N ASN A 131 -8.64 20.56 4.90
CA ASN A 131 -9.48 19.76 4.02
C ASN A 131 -9.49 18.28 4.42
N VAL A 132 -8.35 17.71 4.79
CA VAL A 132 -8.26 16.32 5.28
C VAL A 132 -9.08 16.16 6.57
N THR A 133 -8.90 17.06 7.52
CA THR A 133 -9.60 17.01 8.81
C THR A 133 -11.11 17.11 8.64
N GLU A 134 -11.59 18.07 7.82
CA GLU A 134 -13.01 18.26 7.54
C GLU A 134 -13.61 17.07 6.78
N ASN A 135 -12.90 16.51 5.82
CA ASN A 135 -13.36 15.35 5.06
C ASN A 135 -13.49 14.09 5.94
N LEU A 136 -12.52 13.83 6.82
CA LEU A 136 -12.57 12.69 7.72
C LEU A 136 -13.73 12.81 8.72
N LYS A 137 -13.95 14.02 9.24
CA LYS A 137 -15.10 14.29 10.11
C LYS A 137 -16.43 14.11 9.38
N ALA A 138 -16.56 14.64 8.16
CA ALA A 138 -17.82 14.60 7.41
C ALA A 138 -18.16 13.20 6.90
N LYS A 139 -17.17 12.41 6.46
CA LYS A 139 -17.39 11.11 5.81
C LYS A 139 -17.48 9.95 6.78
N ILE A 140 -16.69 9.95 7.84
CA ILE A 140 -16.60 8.82 8.77
C ILE A 140 -16.79 9.20 10.24
N GLY A 141 -17.06 10.47 10.54
CA GLY A 141 -17.28 10.94 11.90
C GLY A 141 -15.99 11.07 12.75
N LEU A 142 -14.82 10.82 12.14
CA LEU A 142 -13.56 10.82 12.85
C LEU A 142 -13.13 12.24 13.24
N ASN A 143 -12.89 12.46 14.53
CA ASN A 143 -12.40 13.71 15.04
C ASN A 143 -10.86 13.73 15.04
N VAL A 144 -10.27 14.63 14.25
CA VAL A 144 -8.81 14.76 14.09
C VAL A 144 -8.34 16.01 14.82
N LYS A 145 -7.37 15.87 15.70
CA LYS A 145 -6.68 17.00 16.33
C LYS A 145 -5.67 17.59 15.34
N LEU A 146 -5.93 18.80 14.86
CA LEU A 146 -4.99 19.55 14.05
C LEU A 146 -4.03 20.32 14.94
N VAL A 147 -2.74 20.05 14.79
CA VAL A 147 -1.66 20.75 15.53
C VAL A 147 -0.94 21.66 14.54
N ASN A 148 -0.99 22.96 14.80
CA ASN A 148 -0.19 23.93 14.04
C ASN A 148 1.24 23.94 14.61
N ALA A 149 2.21 23.55 13.77
CA ALA A 149 3.63 23.53 14.10
C ALA A 149 4.48 24.28 13.07
N HIS A 150 3.88 25.20 12.29
CA HIS A 150 4.56 25.96 11.25
C HIS A 150 5.86 26.59 11.72
N ASP A 151 5.79 27.41 12.76
CA ASP A 151 6.94 28.19 13.23
C ASP A 151 8.07 27.26 13.68
N LEU A 152 7.73 26.19 14.41
CA LEU A 152 8.68 25.21 14.91
C LEU A 152 9.45 24.53 13.77
N PHE A 153 8.74 24.10 12.72
CA PHE A 153 9.37 23.37 11.60
C PHE A 153 10.13 24.33 10.70
N LEU A 154 9.57 25.49 10.38
CA LEU A 154 10.23 26.47 9.51
C LEU A 154 11.49 27.06 10.15
N GLU A 155 11.47 27.31 11.45
CA GLU A 155 12.66 27.77 12.18
C GLU A 155 13.79 26.72 12.13
N ARG A 156 13.46 25.44 12.37
CA ARG A 156 14.45 24.36 12.32
C ARG A 156 14.99 24.10 10.91
N LEU A 157 14.21 24.37 9.88
CA LEU A 157 14.61 24.22 8.48
C LEU A 157 15.40 25.41 7.95
N ALA A 158 15.42 26.52 8.66
CA ALA A 158 16.12 27.73 8.23
C ALA A 158 17.61 27.46 8.01
N GLY A 159 18.10 27.66 6.76
CA GLY A 159 19.48 27.43 6.39
C GLY A 159 19.89 25.98 6.11
N VAL A 160 19.02 25.01 6.30
CA VAL A 160 19.27 23.60 5.96
C VAL A 160 19.15 23.43 4.44
N LYS A 161 20.28 23.11 3.79
CA LYS A 161 20.36 22.91 2.32
C LYS A 161 20.41 21.43 1.95
N ASP A 162 20.93 20.60 2.83
CA ASP A 162 21.05 19.16 2.60
C ASP A 162 19.66 18.50 2.66
N PRO A 163 19.23 17.79 1.60
CA PRO A 163 17.95 17.11 1.57
C PRO A 163 17.82 15.99 2.60
N GLU A 164 18.92 15.34 2.99
CA GLU A 164 18.94 14.26 4.01
C GLU A 164 18.70 14.80 5.44
N LEU A 165 18.94 16.11 5.64
CA LEU A 165 18.74 16.77 6.94
C LEU A 165 17.39 17.47 7.05
N LYS A 166 16.60 17.49 5.97
CA LYS A 166 15.26 18.07 5.92
C LYS A 166 14.19 17.07 6.29
#